data_fea46e9d37750970938d8fcda24ee05f
#
_entry.id   fea46e9d37750970938d8fcda24ee05f
#
_cell.length_a   1.000
_cell.length_b   1.000
_cell.length_c   1.000
_cell.angle_alpha   90.00
_cell.angle_beta   90.00
_cell.angle_gamma   90.00
#
_symmetry.space_group_name_H-M   'P 1'
#
loop_
_entity.id
_entity.type
_entity.pdbx_description
1 polymer ?
#
loop_
_entity_poly.entity_id
_entity_poly.type
_entity_poly.pdbx_seq_one_letter_code
_entity_poly.pdbx_strand_id
1 'polypeptide(L)'
;MNGSLALVGSGEYLSAMANFEGSLIADGVKNGKESRYLQIPTAAGRESDDRLEYWRTLGQRQADALGAKCTYLPIYNREDAFNQEYVDAVAGSALMYMSGGDPHHLAETLIDTPLWSAILENWNTGASLAGCSAGAMVLSSQIPNFRLLKKSPTTGLNLLPEIRVIPHFNKFFKWIPESAAKVLLHVPDDAILIGVDELTAIVKRSGDTHWVVVGEAKVHVLK
;
A
#
# COMPACT_ATOMS: atom_id res chain seq x y z
N MET A 1 7.69 -1.18 18.92
CA MET A 1 7.41 -2.40 18.12
C MET A 1 6.68 -1.95 16.88
N ASN A 2 7.16 -2.37 15.71
CA ASN A 2 6.53 -1.98 14.46
C ASN A 2 5.07 -2.46 14.40
N GLY A 3 4.18 -1.69 13.80
CA GLY A 3 2.81 -2.07 13.55
C GLY A 3 2.67 -3.16 12.48
N SER A 4 1.46 -3.58 12.21
CA SER A 4 1.17 -4.51 11.11
C SER A 4 1.50 -3.89 9.76
N LEU A 5 2.00 -4.70 8.82
CA LEU A 5 2.32 -4.28 7.45
C LEU A 5 1.61 -5.19 6.46
N ALA A 6 0.87 -4.61 5.52
CA ALA A 6 0.07 -5.35 4.56
C ALA A 6 0.36 -4.94 3.11
N LEU A 7 0.48 -5.97 2.24
CA LEU A 7 0.60 -5.83 0.79
C LEU A 7 -0.68 -6.40 0.16
N VAL A 8 -1.50 -5.53 -0.42
CA VAL A 8 -2.84 -5.84 -0.93
C VAL A 8 -2.82 -5.86 -2.46
N GLY A 9 -3.37 -6.92 -3.06
CA GLY A 9 -3.40 -7.06 -4.52
C GLY A 9 -4.36 -6.10 -5.20
N SER A 10 -5.56 -5.94 -4.64
CA SER A 10 -6.57 -4.94 -5.00
C SER A 10 -7.76 -4.99 -4.04
N GLY A 11 -8.75 -4.15 -4.27
CA GLY A 11 -10.02 -4.19 -3.54
C GLY A 11 -10.06 -3.21 -2.37
N GLU A 12 -9.24 -2.18 -2.42
CA GLU A 12 -9.25 -1.10 -1.44
C GLU A 12 -10.65 -0.49 -1.29
N TYR A 13 -11.05 -0.28 -0.05
CA TYR A 13 -12.34 0.32 0.32
C TYR A 13 -13.58 -0.48 -0.11
N LEU A 14 -13.42 -1.75 -0.51
CA LEU A 14 -14.54 -2.63 -0.83
C LEU A 14 -15.00 -3.41 0.41
N SER A 15 -16.30 -3.66 0.50
CA SER A 15 -16.90 -4.43 1.60
C SER A 15 -16.30 -5.83 1.76
N ALA A 16 -15.85 -6.45 0.68
CA ALA A 16 -15.14 -7.73 0.72
C ALA A 16 -13.83 -7.68 1.54
N MET A 17 -13.18 -6.50 1.61
CA MET A 17 -11.95 -6.30 2.38
C MET A 17 -12.21 -5.68 3.77
N ALA A 18 -13.46 -5.39 4.13
CA ALA A 18 -13.80 -4.69 5.37
C ALA A 18 -13.28 -5.42 6.63
N ASN A 19 -13.48 -6.73 6.72
CA ASN A 19 -12.98 -7.51 7.87
C ASN A 19 -11.47 -7.47 7.99
N PHE A 20 -10.77 -7.51 6.87
CA PHE A 20 -9.31 -7.41 6.83
C PHE A 20 -8.84 -6.01 7.26
N GLU A 21 -9.38 -4.95 6.67
CA GLU A 21 -9.03 -3.56 7.02
C GLU A 21 -9.39 -3.25 8.49
N GLY A 22 -10.55 -3.73 8.96
CA GLY A 22 -10.95 -3.63 10.37
C GLY A 22 -9.97 -4.32 11.32
N SER A 23 -9.42 -5.47 10.91
CA SER A 23 -8.38 -6.16 11.69
C SER A 23 -7.08 -5.36 11.79
N LEU A 24 -6.71 -4.60 10.76
CA LEU A 24 -5.53 -3.72 10.78
C LEU A 24 -5.75 -2.51 11.68
N ILE A 25 -6.97 -1.95 11.70
CA ILE A 25 -7.35 -0.90 12.65
C ILE A 25 -7.26 -1.44 14.09
N ALA A 26 -7.81 -2.63 14.34
CA ALA A 26 -7.76 -3.26 15.65
C ALA A 26 -6.31 -3.50 16.15
N ASP A 27 -5.40 -3.89 15.26
CA ASP A 27 -3.98 -4.01 15.58
C ASP A 27 -3.38 -2.67 16.02
N GLY A 28 -3.64 -1.59 15.29
CA GLY A 28 -3.17 -0.26 15.64
C GLY A 28 -3.76 0.23 16.97
N VAL A 29 -5.05 0.03 17.19
CA VAL A 29 -5.73 0.39 18.46
C VAL A 29 -5.15 -0.40 19.64
N LYS A 30 -4.89 -1.68 19.45
CA LYS A 30 -4.22 -2.52 20.47
C LYS A 30 -2.83 -1.97 20.85
N ASN A 31 -2.15 -1.33 19.92
CA ASN A 31 -0.85 -0.69 20.13
C ASN A 31 -0.98 0.78 20.62
N GLY A 32 -2.18 1.21 21.04
CA GLY A 32 -2.40 2.54 21.64
C GLY A 32 -2.70 3.65 20.63
N LYS A 33 -3.01 3.33 19.36
CA LYS A 33 -3.41 4.31 18.36
C LYS A 33 -4.91 4.62 18.42
N GLU A 34 -5.30 5.79 17.93
CA GLU A 34 -6.70 6.16 17.77
C GLU A 34 -7.37 5.32 16.69
N SER A 35 -8.65 4.93 16.85
CA SER A 35 -9.43 4.27 15.80
C SER A 35 -9.66 5.24 14.63
N ARG A 36 -8.61 5.50 13.88
CA ARG A 36 -8.56 6.44 12.77
C ARG A 36 -7.98 5.77 11.53
N TYR A 37 -8.74 5.86 10.43
CA TYR A 37 -8.39 5.37 9.11
C TYR A 37 -7.86 6.53 8.28
N LEU A 38 -6.58 6.53 8.00
CA LEU A 38 -5.91 7.55 7.20
C LEU A 38 -5.81 7.09 5.74
N GLN A 39 -6.54 7.78 4.84
CA GLN A 39 -6.47 7.54 3.41
C GLN A 39 -5.35 8.35 2.78
N ILE A 40 -4.49 7.68 2.00
CA ILE A 40 -3.37 8.29 1.25
C ILE A 40 -3.57 7.96 -0.24
N PRO A 41 -4.30 8.81 -1.00
CA PRO A 41 -4.67 8.54 -2.40
C PRO A 41 -3.60 8.97 -3.40
N THR A 42 -2.37 9.21 -2.97
CA THR A 42 -1.28 9.81 -3.76
C THR A 42 -1.05 9.12 -5.10
N ALA A 43 -1.18 7.79 -5.17
CA ALA A 43 -1.03 7.07 -6.44
C ALA A 43 -2.06 7.49 -7.50
N ALA A 44 -3.25 7.93 -7.07
CA ALA A 44 -4.32 8.43 -7.93
C ALA A 44 -4.25 9.96 -8.15
N GLY A 45 -3.27 10.64 -7.60
CA GLY A 45 -3.19 12.12 -7.54
C GLY A 45 -3.21 12.84 -8.90
N ARG A 46 -3.00 12.11 -10.00
CA ARG A 46 -3.09 12.63 -11.38
C ARG A 46 -4.40 12.28 -12.09
N GLU A 47 -5.34 11.64 -11.39
CA GLU A 47 -6.67 11.37 -11.92
C GLU A 47 -7.54 12.63 -11.91
N SER A 48 -8.73 12.58 -12.54
CA SER A 48 -9.67 13.69 -12.52
C SER A 48 -10.27 13.91 -11.14
N ASP A 49 -10.75 15.13 -10.87
CA ASP A 49 -11.40 15.49 -9.60
C ASP A 49 -12.55 14.54 -9.25
N ASP A 50 -13.37 14.15 -10.24
CA ASP A 50 -14.45 13.17 -10.06
C ASP A 50 -13.94 11.81 -9.58
N ARG A 51 -12.77 11.38 -10.07
CA ARG A 51 -12.16 10.13 -9.65
C ARG A 51 -11.57 10.24 -8.24
N LEU A 52 -10.95 11.35 -7.91
CA LEU A 52 -10.42 11.61 -6.58
C LEU A 52 -11.56 11.67 -5.54
N GLU A 53 -12.67 12.32 -5.87
CA GLU A 53 -13.88 12.37 -5.01
C GLU A 53 -14.52 10.97 -4.87
N TYR A 54 -14.55 10.17 -5.94
CA TYR A 54 -15.00 8.79 -5.87
C TYR A 54 -14.17 7.96 -4.86
N TRP A 55 -12.84 8.04 -4.93
CA TRP A 55 -11.96 7.35 -3.99
C TRP A 55 -12.13 7.85 -2.56
N ARG A 56 -12.24 9.17 -2.38
CA ARG A 56 -12.50 9.78 -1.07
C ARG A 56 -13.80 9.25 -0.46
N THR A 57 -14.86 9.22 -1.24
CA THR A 57 -16.18 8.75 -0.80
C THR A 57 -16.16 7.26 -0.45
N LEU A 58 -15.49 6.43 -1.24
CA LEU A 58 -15.38 4.99 -0.95
C LEU A 58 -14.68 4.73 0.38
N GLY A 59 -13.55 5.37 0.61
CA GLY A 59 -12.83 5.17 1.84
C GLY A 59 -13.53 5.77 3.06
N GLN A 60 -14.25 6.90 2.91
CA GLN A 60 -15.10 7.42 3.99
C GLN A 60 -16.17 6.39 4.37
N ARG A 61 -16.86 5.81 3.39
CA ARG A 61 -17.89 4.77 3.64
C ARG A 61 -17.30 3.53 4.31
N GLN A 62 -16.10 3.12 3.89
CA GLN A 62 -15.42 1.98 4.49
C GLN A 62 -15.05 2.27 5.94
N ALA A 63 -14.47 3.43 6.23
CA ALA A 63 -14.14 3.84 7.60
C ALA A 63 -15.39 3.92 8.49
N ASP A 64 -16.49 4.48 7.99
CA ASP A 64 -17.77 4.56 8.71
C ASP A 64 -18.30 3.16 9.03
N ALA A 65 -18.27 2.24 8.05
CA ALA A 65 -18.69 0.84 8.24
C ALA A 65 -17.84 0.11 9.28
N LEU A 66 -16.58 0.50 9.45
CA LEU A 66 -15.65 -0.06 10.43
C LEU A 66 -15.67 0.68 11.78
N GLY A 67 -16.52 1.71 11.94
CA GLY A 67 -16.58 2.51 13.16
C GLY A 67 -15.29 3.30 13.45
N ALA A 68 -14.53 3.64 12.41
CA ALA A 68 -13.30 4.41 12.51
C ALA A 68 -13.50 5.85 12.00
N LYS A 69 -12.78 6.80 12.60
CA LYS A 69 -12.74 8.16 12.07
C LYS A 69 -11.93 8.17 10.77
N CYS A 70 -12.51 8.63 9.68
CA CYS A 70 -11.78 8.82 8.43
C CYS A 70 -10.99 10.12 8.43
N THR A 71 -9.76 10.06 7.95
CA THR A 71 -8.95 11.24 7.60
C THR A 71 -8.43 11.03 6.17
N TYR A 72 -8.78 11.93 5.28
CA TYR A 72 -8.32 11.91 3.90
C TYR A 72 -7.19 12.92 3.72
N LEU A 73 -6.03 12.49 3.24
CA LEU A 73 -4.89 13.35 2.95
C LEU A 73 -4.79 13.62 1.45
N PRO A 74 -5.13 14.81 0.96
CA PRO A 74 -5.08 15.16 -0.46
C PRO A 74 -3.64 15.42 -0.92
N ILE A 75 -2.80 14.41 -0.85
CA ILE A 75 -1.41 14.45 -1.30
C ILE A 75 -1.37 14.05 -2.77
N TYR A 76 -1.42 15.01 -3.68
CA TYR A 76 -1.51 14.78 -5.12
C TYR A 76 -0.22 15.08 -5.87
N ASN A 77 0.69 15.81 -5.25
CA ASN A 77 1.99 16.15 -5.79
C ASN A 77 3.05 16.18 -4.68
N ARG A 78 4.32 16.34 -5.07
CA ARG A 78 5.44 16.29 -4.13
C ARG A 78 5.43 17.46 -3.11
N GLU A 79 4.93 18.62 -3.49
CA GLU A 79 4.86 19.79 -2.61
C GLU A 79 3.91 19.56 -1.44
N ASP A 80 2.80 18.82 -1.67
CA ASP A 80 1.85 18.45 -0.63
C ASP A 80 2.51 17.60 0.45
N ALA A 81 3.49 16.75 0.09
CA ALA A 81 4.20 15.88 1.03
C ALA A 81 5.15 16.64 1.98
N PHE A 82 5.34 17.96 1.79
CA PHE A 82 6.05 18.86 2.69
C PHE A 82 5.10 19.76 3.50
N ASN A 83 3.79 19.67 3.29
CA ASN A 83 2.82 20.42 4.06
C ASN A 83 2.77 19.89 5.51
N GLN A 84 3.11 20.75 6.48
CA GLN A 84 3.19 20.39 7.88
C GLN A 84 1.86 19.89 8.45
N GLU A 85 0.72 20.45 8.02
CA GLU A 85 -0.60 20.01 8.45
C GLU A 85 -0.87 18.54 8.08
N TYR A 86 -0.45 18.13 6.87
CA TYR A 86 -0.59 16.74 6.43
C TYR A 86 0.38 15.81 7.14
N VAL A 87 1.60 16.28 7.40
CA VAL A 87 2.60 15.54 8.17
C VAL A 87 2.09 15.27 9.59
N ASP A 88 1.56 16.30 10.26
CA ASP A 88 1.03 16.19 11.63
C ASP A 88 -0.21 15.29 11.70
N ALA A 89 -1.04 15.30 10.65
CA ALA A 89 -2.25 14.48 10.58
C ALA A 89 -1.97 12.96 10.56
N VAL A 90 -0.76 12.53 10.25
CA VAL A 90 -0.37 11.11 10.26
C VAL A 90 -0.34 10.55 11.67
N ALA A 91 0.16 11.34 12.63
CA ALA A 91 0.44 10.88 13.98
C ALA A 91 -0.80 10.32 14.69
N GLY A 92 -0.65 9.17 15.34
CA GLY A 92 -1.71 8.54 16.15
C GLY A 92 -2.79 7.78 15.37
N SER A 93 -2.80 7.77 14.03
CA SER A 93 -3.76 6.97 13.26
C SER A 93 -3.48 5.46 13.41
N ALA A 94 -4.55 4.66 13.58
CA ALA A 94 -4.43 3.20 13.73
C ALA A 94 -4.08 2.51 12.41
N LEU A 95 -4.62 2.99 11.30
CA LEU A 95 -4.35 2.45 9.97
C LEU A 95 -4.02 3.59 8.98
N MET A 96 -2.89 3.47 8.33
CA MET A 96 -2.49 4.28 7.19
C MET A 96 -2.62 3.43 5.92
N TYR A 97 -3.42 3.89 4.94
CA TYR A 97 -3.74 3.11 3.76
C TYR A 97 -3.36 3.85 2.48
N MET A 98 -2.34 3.36 1.78
CA MET A 98 -1.92 3.86 0.47
C MET A 98 -2.71 3.12 -0.62
N SER A 99 -3.58 3.83 -1.33
CA SER A 99 -4.43 3.25 -2.37
C SER A 99 -3.68 2.96 -3.68
N GLY A 100 -4.39 2.36 -4.63
CA GLY A 100 -3.91 2.09 -5.99
C GLY A 100 -3.85 3.32 -6.89
N GLY A 101 -3.25 3.15 -8.08
CA GLY A 101 -3.04 4.17 -9.09
C GLY A 101 -1.69 4.02 -9.79
N ASP A 102 -0.95 5.12 -9.96
CA ASP A 102 0.38 5.13 -10.56
C ASP A 102 1.47 4.95 -9.48
N PRO A 103 2.17 3.80 -9.42
CA PRO A 103 3.21 3.55 -8.42
C PRO A 103 4.45 4.44 -8.60
N HIS A 104 4.72 4.88 -9.83
CA HIS A 104 5.86 5.76 -10.10
C HIS A 104 5.58 7.17 -9.57
N HIS A 105 4.36 7.68 -9.80
CA HIS A 105 3.93 8.95 -9.22
C HIS A 105 3.93 8.91 -7.69
N LEU A 106 3.44 7.82 -7.09
CA LEU A 106 3.46 7.64 -5.64
C LEU A 106 4.88 7.70 -5.07
N ALA A 107 5.84 7.00 -5.72
CA ALA A 107 7.24 7.03 -5.31
C ALA A 107 7.86 8.43 -5.44
N GLU A 108 7.71 9.07 -6.61
CA GLU A 108 8.22 10.42 -6.88
C GLU A 108 7.70 11.46 -5.88
N THR A 109 6.44 11.29 -5.44
CA THR A 109 5.78 12.18 -4.48
C THR A 109 6.30 11.98 -3.05
N LEU A 110 6.51 10.73 -2.61
CA LEU A 110 6.77 10.45 -1.19
C LEU A 110 8.24 10.25 -0.82
N ILE A 111 9.10 9.82 -1.76
CA ILE A 111 10.51 9.52 -1.45
C ILE A 111 11.22 10.74 -0.84
N ASP A 112 11.95 10.52 0.26
CA ASP A 112 12.73 11.55 0.95
C ASP A 112 11.90 12.79 1.35
N THR A 113 10.66 12.58 1.83
CA THR A 113 9.79 13.67 2.30
C THR A 113 9.49 13.56 3.81
N PRO A 114 9.12 14.68 4.45
CA PRO A 114 8.66 14.69 5.84
C PRO A 114 7.42 13.79 6.04
N LEU A 115 6.51 13.75 5.07
CA LEU A 115 5.31 12.92 5.14
C LEU A 115 5.66 11.43 5.19
N TRP A 116 6.57 10.95 4.32
CA TRP A 116 7.02 9.55 4.36
C TRP A 116 7.70 9.22 5.69
N SER A 117 8.52 10.13 6.21
CA SER A 117 9.15 9.97 7.51
C SER A 117 8.13 9.84 8.64
N ALA A 118 7.06 10.67 8.63
CA ALA A 118 5.98 10.59 9.61
C ALA A 118 5.18 9.28 9.51
N ILE A 119 4.91 8.79 8.28
CA ILE A 119 4.28 7.48 8.05
C ILE A 119 5.13 6.36 8.66
N LEU A 120 6.44 6.36 8.41
CA LEU A 120 7.36 5.37 8.97
C LEU A 120 7.41 5.45 10.51
N GLU A 121 7.48 6.64 11.08
CA GLU A 121 7.49 6.83 12.53
C GLU A 121 6.20 6.31 13.17
N ASN A 122 5.03 6.63 12.61
CA ASN A 122 3.76 6.16 13.13
C ASN A 122 3.67 4.63 13.04
N TRP A 123 4.13 4.01 11.94
CA TRP A 123 4.22 2.55 11.80
C TRP A 123 5.21 1.94 12.80
N ASN A 124 6.40 2.52 12.98
CA ASN A 124 7.42 2.05 13.94
C ASN A 124 6.94 2.13 15.39
N THR A 125 5.93 2.95 15.67
CA THR A 125 5.31 3.11 16.98
C THR A 125 3.97 2.40 17.11
N GLY A 126 3.64 1.46 16.19
CA GLY A 126 2.57 0.49 16.34
C GLY A 126 1.35 0.68 15.44
N ALA A 127 1.28 1.73 14.61
CA ALA A 127 0.20 1.88 13.62
C ALA A 127 0.32 0.84 12.50
N SER A 128 -0.79 0.38 11.95
CA SER A 128 -0.80 -0.46 10.77
C SER A 128 -0.54 0.35 9.50
N LEU A 129 0.25 -0.20 8.58
CA LEU A 129 0.49 0.36 7.25
C LEU A 129 0.02 -0.66 6.20
N ALA A 130 -0.84 -0.24 5.29
CA ALA A 130 -1.29 -1.04 4.18
C ALA A 130 -1.01 -0.33 2.85
N GLY A 131 -0.51 -1.06 1.87
CA GLY A 131 -0.39 -0.62 0.50
C GLY A 131 -1.21 -1.51 -0.42
N CYS A 132 -2.09 -0.92 -1.25
CA CYS A 132 -2.90 -1.62 -2.22
C CYS A 132 -2.41 -1.34 -3.64
N SER A 133 -2.27 -2.38 -4.47
CA SER A 133 -1.84 -2.25 -5.87
C SER A 133 -0.56 -1.41 -5.98
N ALA A 134 -0.62 -0.20 -6.50
CA ALA A 134 0.50 0.75 -6.54
C ALA A 134 1.12 0.99 -5.16
N GLY A 135 0.28 1.08 -4.11
CA GLY A 135 0.73 1.23 -2.72
C GLY A 135 1.54 0.02 -2.22
N ALA A 136 1.23 -1.20 -2.67
CA ALA A 136 2.03 -2.39 -2.36
C ALA A 136 3.36 -2.40 -3.13
N MET A 137 3.33 -2.01 -4.40
CA MET A 137 4.52 -1.99 -5.26
C MET A 137 5.58 -1.00 -4.77
N VAL A 138 5.15 0.17 -4.31
CA VAL A 138 6.05 1.26 -3.93
C VAL A 138 6.91 0.96 -2.71
N LEU A 139 6.48 0.02 -1.84
CA LEU A 139 7.21 -0.34 -0.61
C LEU A 139 8.53 -1.07 -0.87
N SER A 140 8.73 -1.59 -2.06
CA SER A 140 9.99 -2.21 -2.50
C SER A 140 11.12 -1.18 -2.72
N SER A 141 12.36 -1.65 -2.90
CA SER A 141 13.48 -0.77 -3.30
C SER A 141 13.36 -0.34 -4.77
N GLN A 142 12.73 -1.15 -5.60
CA GLN A 142 12.53 -0.87 -7.02
C GLN A 142 11.14 -1.28 -7.47
N ILE A 143 10.48 -0.42 -8.22
CA ILE A 143 9.14 -0.64 -8.76
C ILE A 143 9.29 -1.30 -10.14
N PRO A 144 8.70 -2.49 -10.35
CA PRO A 144 8.68 -3.12 -11.65
C PRO A 144 7.99 -2.23 -12.69
N ASN A 145 8.60 -2.11 -13.86
CA ASN A 145 8.03 -1.31 -14.95
C ASN A 145 7.28 -2.22 -15.92
N PHE A 146 5.96 -2.19 -15.85
CA PHE A 146 5.08 -2.93 -16.78
C PHE A 146 4.95 -2.27 -18.16
N ARG A 147 5.44 -1.03 -18.33
CA ARG A 147 5.48 -0.36 -19.63
C ARG A 147 6.84 -0.64 -20.27
N LEU A 148 6.86 -1.52 -21.25
CA LEU A 148 8.06 -1.95 -22.03
C LEU A 148 8.92 -0.80 -22.61
N LEU A 149 8.46 0.44 -22.52
CA LEU A 149 9.11 1.63 -23.06
C LEU A 149 10.11 2.31 -22.08
N LYS A 150 10.05 2.02 -20.78
CA LYS A 150 11.04 2.55 -19.82
C LYS A 150 12.07 1.47 -19.51
N LYS A 151 13.31 1.70 -19.88
CA LYS A 151 14.43 0.74 -19.69
C LYS A 151 14.95 0.65 -18.27
N SER A 152 14.60 1.57 -17.39
CA SER A 152 15.10 1.59 -16.00
C SER A 152 13.97 1.47 -14.99
N PRO A 153 14.12 0.65 -13.93
CA PRO A 153 13.16 0.60 -12.84
C PRO A 153 13.12 1.95 -12.10
N THR A 154 11.97 2.27 -11.51
CA THR A 154 11.83 3.43 -10.63
C THR A 154 12.22 3.02 -9.21
N THR A 155 12.95 3.88 -8.51
CA THR A 155 13.25 3.69 -7.09
C THR A 155 11.96 3.74 -6.28
N GLY A 156 11.76 2.74 -5.40
CA GLY A 156 10.63 2.70 -4.46
C GLY A 156 10.99 3.29 -3.10
N LEU A 157 10.08 3.16 -2.14
CA LEU A 157 10.23 3.70 -0.78
C LEU A 157 11.12 2.86 0.14
N ASN A 158 11.60 1.72 -0.35
CA ASN A 158 12.63 0.89 0.27
C ASN A 158 12.30 0.37 1.69
N LEU A 159 11.02 0.21 2.02
CA LEU A 159 10.60 -0.39 3.30
C LEU A 159 10.78 -1.92 3.30
N LEU A 160 10.57 -2.55 2.15
CA LEU A 160 10.77 -3.99 1.89
C LEU A 160 11.71 -4.17 0.70
N PRO A 161 13.02 -3.94 0.89
CA PRO A 161 13.98 -3.87 -0.22
C PRO A 161 14.07 -5.16 -1.03
N GLU A 162 13.82 -6.30 -0.41
CA GLU A 162 13.89 -7.63 -1.02
C GLU A 162 12.59 -8.10 -1.68
N ILE A 163 11.45 -7.45 -1.43
CA ILE A 163 10.15 -7.90 -1.97
C ILE A 163 9.75 -7.09 -3.19
N ARG A 164 9.31 -7.77 -4.25
CA ARG A 164 8.67 -7.19 -5.44
C ARG A 164 7.25 -7.71 -5.54
N VAL A 165 6.28 -6.80 -5.68
CA VAL A 165 4.86 -7.14 -5.73
C VAL A 165 4.32 -6.97 -7.14
N ILE A 166 3.63 -8.01 -7.62
CA ILE A 166 2.75 -7.95 -8.79
C ILE A 166 1.31 -7.97 -8.28
N PRO A 167 0.62 -6.84 -8.23
CA PRO A 167 -0.78 -6.79 -7.85
C PRO A 167 -1.67 -7.32 -8.98
N HIS A 168 -2.95 -7.58 -8.69
CA HIS A 168 -3.95 -8.10 -9.66
C HIS A 168 -3.46 -9.34 -10.41
N PHE A 169 -2.70 -10.21 -9.75
CA PHE A 169 -1.97 -11.29 -10.41
C PHE A 169 -2.91 -12.24 -11.17
N ASN A 170 -4.04 -12.63 -10.57
CA ASN A 170 -5.05 -13.48 -11.19
C ASN A 170 -5.71 -12.87 -12.44
N LYS A 171 -5.67 -11.56 -12.61
CA LYS A 171 -6.29 -10.84 -13.73
C LYS A 171 -5.34 -10.64 -14.90
N PHE A 172 -4.11 -10.20 -14.61
CA PHE A 172 -3.18 -9.76 -15.64
C PHE A 172 -2.05 -10.75 -15.94
N PHE A 173 -1.68 -11.59 -14.97
CA PHE A 173 -0.47 -12.41 -15.05
C PHE A 173 -0.71 -13.92 -14.96
N LYS A 174 -1.96 -14.36 -14.79
CA LYS A 174 -2.32 -15.79 -14.68
C LYS A 174 -1.75 -16.68 -15.82
N TRP A 175 -1.51 -16.08 -16.99
CA TRP A 175 -1.06 -16.77 -18.20
C TRP A 175 0.44 -16.59 -18.49
N ILE A 176 1.16 -15.79 -17.69
CA ILE A 176 2.58 -15.55 -17.91
C ILE A 176 3.36 -16.57 -17.10
N PRO A 177 4.22 -17.40 -17.73
CA PRO A 177 5.12 -18.31 -17.01
C PRO A 177 6.01 -17.51 -16.05
N GLU A 178 6.32 -18.09 -14.90
CA GLU A 178 7.16 -17.48 -13.87
C GLU A 178 8.49 -16.94 -14.42
N SER A 179 9.15 -17.74 -15.28
CA SER A 179 10.40 -17.36 -15.95
C SER A 179 10.27 -16.10 -16.81
N ALA A 180 9.11 -15.94 -17.50
CA ALA A 180 8.85 -14.77 -18.30
C ALA A 180 8.55 -13.53 -17.44
N ALA A 181 7.83 -13.69 -16.33
CA ALA A 181 7.59 -12.60 -15.39
C ALA A 181 8.90 -12.05 -14.80
N LYS A 182 9.83 -12.90 -14.42
CA LYS A 182 11.16 -12.50 -13.91
C LYS A 182 11.95 -11.67 -14.91
N VAL A 183 11.99 -12.12 -16.17
CA VAL A 183 12.71 -11.42 -17.25
C VAL A 183 12.04 -10.10 -17.59
N LEU A 184 10.73 -10.08 -17.74
CA LEU A 184 9.96 -8.88 -18.09
C LEU A 184 10.07 -7.78 -17.02
N LEU A 185 10.14 -8.18 -15.75
CA LEU A 185 10.17 -7.25 -14.63
C LEU A 185 11.58 -6.90 -14.14
N HIS A 186 12.61 -7.43 -14.79
CA HIS A 186 14.01 -7.20 -14.43
C HIS A 186 14.28 -7.40 -12.93
N VAL A 187 13.72 -8.49 -12.35
CA VAL A 187 13.84 -8.76 -10.92
C VAL A 187 15.24 -9.26 -10.58
N PRO A 188 15.98 -8.58 -9.69
CA PRO A 188 17.30 -9.01 -9.25
C PRO A 188 17.28 -10.44 -8.66
N ASP A 189 18.41 -11.13 -8.70
CA ASP A 189 18.51 -12.53 -8.25
C ASP A 189 18.27 -12.71 -6.74
N ASP A 190 18.50 -11.69 -5.95
CA ASP A 190 18.30 -11.64 -4.48
C ASP A 190 16.89 -11.21 -4.06
N ALA A 191 16.04 -10.75 -4.98
CA ALA A 191 14.70 -10.29 -4.67
C ALA A 191 13.65 -11.41 -4.74
N ILE A 192 12.70 -11.39 -3.81
CA ILE A 192 11.52 -12.25 -3.78
C ILE A 192 10.41 -11.60 -4.61
N LEU A 193 9.96 -12.28 -5.65
CA LEU A 193 8.84 -11.83 -6.47
C LEU A 193 7.55 -12.52 -6.01
N ILE A 194 6.55 -11.74 -5.62
CA ILE A 194 5.23 -12.25 -5.22
C ILE A 194 4.13 -11.68 -6.11
N GLY A 195 3.24 -12.57 -6.56
CA GLY A 195 1.97 -12.19 -7.18
C GLY A 195 0.87 -12.19 -6.13
N VAL A 196 0.13 -11.11 -6.02
CA VAL A 196 -1.01 -10.99 -5.09
C VAL A 196 -2.29 -10.84 -5.90
N ASP A 197 -3.22 -11.79 -5.71
CA ASP A 197 -4.51 -11.81 -6.40
C ASP A 197 -5.42 -10.66 -5.94
N GLU A 198 -6.46 -10.36 -6.72
CA GLU A 198 -7.49 -9.39 -6.31
C GLU A 198 -8.21 -9.88 -5.04
N LEU A 199 -8.68 -8.94 -4.22
CA LEU A 199 -9.35 -9.18 -2.92
C LEU A 199 -8.52 -10.04 -1.95
N THR A 200 -7.19 -9.93 -2.06
CA THR A 200 -6.24 -10.73 -1.28
C THR A 200 -5.10 -9.85 -0.80
N ALA A 201 -4.59 -10.17 0.36
CA ALA A 201 -3.44 -9.51 0.97
C ALA A 201 -2.46 -10.54 1.55
N ILE A 202 -1.21 -10.15 1.66
CA ILE A 202 -0.25 -10.77 2.56
C ILE A 202 0.08 -9.77 3.67
N VAL A 203 -0.02 -10.20 4.92
CA VAL A 203 0.14 -9.35 6.10
C VAL A 203 1.15 -9.93 7.06
N LYS A 204 2.03 -9.07 7.58
CA LYS A 204 2.88 -9.35 8.73
C LYS A 204 2.34 -8.56 9.91
N ARG A 205 1.79 -9.25 10.91
CA ARG A 205 1.21 -8.61 12.09
C ARG A 205 2.27 -8.03 13.01
N SER A 206 1.86 -7.05 13.81
CA SER A 206 2.72 -6.47 14.85
C SER A 206 3.23 -7.57 15.78
N GLY A 207 4.56 -7.66 15.93
CA GLY A 207 5.21 -8.68 16.75
C GLY A 207 5.44 -10.03 16.06
N ASP A 208 4.85 -10.29 14.90
CA ASP A 208 5.06 -11.53 14.16
C ASP A 208 6.33 -11.50 13.30
N THR A 209 6.91 -12.67 13.10
CA THR A 209 8.03 -12.88 12.16
C THR A 209 7.55 -13.39 10.79
N HIS A 210 6.32 -13.88 10.70
CA HIS A 210 5.77 -14.54 9.53
C HIS A 210 4.74 -13.68 8.80
N TRP A 211 4.68 -13.88 7.49
CA TRP A 211 3.62 -13.35 6.64
C TRP A 211 2.45 -14.33 6.56
N VAL A 212 1.23 -13.83 6.60
CA VAL A 212 -0.01 -14.62 6.50
C VAL A 212 -0.85 -14.11 5.33
N VAL A 213 -1.40 -15.01 4.53
CA VAL A 213 -2.33 -14.67 3.44
C VAL A 213 -3.73 -14.50 4.01
N VAL A 214 -4.41 -13.42 3.62
CA VAL A 214 -5.80 -13.10 4.02
C VAL A 214 -6.56 -12.64 2.78
N GLY A 215 -7.81 -13.04 2.65
CA GLY A 215 -8.69 -12.66 1.53
C GLY A 215 -9.26 -13.87 0.79
N GLU A 216 -9.82 -13.63 -0.40
CA GLU A 216 -10.61 -14.63 -1.13
C GLU A 216 -9.79 -15.53 -2.06
N ALA A 217 -8.56 -15.13 -2.40
CA ALA A 217 -7.74 -15.83 -3.39
C ALA A 217 -6.33 -16.15 -2.86
N LYS A 218 -5.28 -16.03 -3.67
CA LYS A 218 -3.95 -16.56 -3.37
C LYS A 218 -2.86 -15.49 -3.45
N VAL A 219 -1.76 -15.79 -2.77
CA VAL A 219 -0.46 -15.15 -3.00
C VAL A 219 0.46 -16.20 -3.63
N HIS A 220 1.13 -15.82 -4.71
CA HIS A 220 2.01 -16.67 -5.50
C HIS A 220 3.45 -16.23 -5.25
N VAL A 221 4.27 -17.12 -4.71
CA VAL A 221 5.72 -16.89 -4.63
C VAL A 221 6.32 -17.34 -5.95
N LEU A 222 6.83 -16.40 -6.73
CA LEU A 222 7.35 -16.65 -8.08
C LEU A 222 8.88 -16.80 -8.09
N LYS A 223 9.53 -16.40 -7.02
CA LYS A 223 10.97 -16.56 -6.77
C LYS A 223 11.26 -16.43 -5.29
#